data_18935d514235d246191574827887ebe8
#
_entry.id   18935d514235d246191574827887ebe8
#
_cell.length_a   1.000
_cell.length_b   1.000
_cell.length_c   1.000
_cell.angle_alpha   90.00
_cell.angle_beta   90.00
_cell.angle_gamma   90.00
#
_symmetry.space_group_name_H-M   'P 1'
#
loop_
_entity.id
_entity.type
_entity.pdbx_description
1 polymer ?
#
loop_
_entity_poly.entity_id
_entity_poly.type
_entity_poly.pdbx_seq_one_letter_code
_entity_poly.pdbx_strand_id
1 'polypeptide(L)'
;ARELSLQDVARIRDKTPPELEIEAFVHGAMCMSVSGRCLLSQYLTGRDGNRGQCAQPCRWKYHIAEETRPGQWMEIGETPEGSYILNADDMCTAPFLDLICQAGVDSLKIEGRAKTAYYVASVTSAYRQALDAFLQDPEHYQLPQQALDELTRTSHRHYSPGFYFGREHAAQSTQRGGYIREWEFIGVVEGWKNGVAHCTQRGKFALGETIEALCPDGRVVPITPEWIENGEGERVEATPHAMMEYTIPCAEPLGPYTLLRRPTGEAK
;
A
#
# COMPACT_ATOMS: atom_id res chain seq x y z
N ALA A 1 5.76 18.65 0.07
CA ALA A 1 6.00 18.20 -1.31
C ALA A 1 6.79 16.89 -1.30
N ARG A 2 6.61 16.05 -2.32
CA ARG A 2 7.32 14.76 -2.45
C ARG A 2 8.62 14.88 -3.23
N GLU A 3 8.88 16.06 -3.78
CA GLU A 3 9.96 16.33 -4.74
C GLU A 3 11.20 16.94 -4.06
N LEU A 4 11.24 16.97 -2.74
CA LEU A 4 12.36 17.49 -1.95
C LEU A 4 13.35 16.37 -1.60
N SER A 5 14.64 16.71 -1.56
CA SER A 5 15.67 15.86 -0.98
C SER A 5 15.64 15.90 0.56
N LEU A 6 16.24 14.89 1.21
CA LEU A 6 16.43 14.92 2.68
C LEU A 6 17.21 16.15 3.13
N GLN A 7 18.20 16.59 2.35
CA GLN A 7 18.96 17.82 2.64
C GLN A 7 18.07 19.06 2.63
N ASP A 8 17.10 19.12 1.68
CA ASP A 8 16.16 20.24 1.64
C ASP A 8 15.20 20.22 2.84
N VAL A 9 14.75 19.03 3.26
CA VAL A 9 13.93 18.87 4.48
C VAL A 9 14.70 19.34 5.71
N ALA A 10 15.94 18.89 5.88
CA ALA A 10 16.80 19.34 7.00
C ALA A 10 17.03 20.87 6.97
N ARG A 11 17.28 21.47 5.78
CA ARG A 11 17.39 22.93 5.66
C ARG A 11 16.11 23.68 6.01
N ILE A 12 14.95 23.09 5.75
CA ILE A 12 13.66 23.65 6.17
C ILE A 12 13.57 23.59 7.69
N ARG A 13 13.92 22.45 8.30
CA ARG A 13 13.95 22.31 9.76
C ARG A 13 14.85 23.36 10.42
N ASP A 14 16.05 23.56 9.91
CA ASP A 14 17.02 24.52 10.44
C ASP A 14 16.51 25.97 10.37
N LYS A 15 15.64 26.29 9.43
CA LYS A 15 15.12 27.66 9.18
C LYS A 15 13.73 27.89 9.75
N THR A 16 13.13 26.91 10.38
CA THR A 16 11.80 27.02 10.99
C THR A 16 11.88 26.95 12.51
N PRO A 17 10.98 27.63 13.25
CA PRO A 17 10.90 27.48 14.68
C PRO A 17 10.75 26.04 15.14
N PRO A 18 11.36 25.62 16.27
CA PRO A 18 11.25 24.23 16.75
C PRO A 18 9.80 23.77 16.99
N GLU A 19 8.91 24.71 17.31
CA GLU A 19 7.49 24.45 17.58
C GLU A 19 6.68 24.17 16.31
N LEU A 20 7.24 24.46 15.12
CA LEU A 20 6.58 24.17 13.86
C LEU A 20 6.80 22.71 13.48
N GLU A 21 5.75 21.91 13.52
CA GLU A 21 5.80 20.51 13.09
C GLU A 21 5.99 20.38 11.58
N ILE A 22 6.88 19.49 11.17
CA ILE A 22 7.14 19.16 9.77
C ILE A 22 6.56 17.78 9.46
N GLU A 23 5.58 17.73 8.55
CA GLU A 23 5.05 16.50 8.01
C GLU A 23 5.68 16.17 6.66
N ALA A 24 6.16 14.95 6.49
CA ALA A 24 6.73 14.46 5.24
C ALA A 24 6.08 13.17 4.76
N PHE A 25 5.91 13.04 3.44
CA PHE A 25 5.46 11.78 2.84
C PHE A 25 6.54 10.70 2.98
N VAL A 26 6.13 9.53 3.42
CA VAL A 26 7.02 8.38 3.59
C VAL A 26 6.61 7.17 2.78
N HIS A 27 5.34 7.08 2.37
CA HIS A 27 4.84 5.92 1.63
C HIS A 27 3.69 6.26 0.71
N GLY A 28 3.60 5.52 -0.39
CA GLY A 28 2.45 5.51 -1.28
C GLY A 28 2.76 6.01 -2.69
N ALA A 29 1.70 6.26 -3.42
CA ALA A 29 1.78 6.59 -4.83
C ALA A 29 2.52 7.89 -5.10
N MET A 30 3.57 7.85 -5.92
CA MET A 30 4.19 9.05 -6.47
C MET A 30 3.33 9.66 -7.58
N CYS A 31 3.32 10.98 -7.67
CA CYS A 31 2.68 11.69 -8.77
C CYS A 31 3.65 11.81 -9.95
N MET A 32 3.13 11.69 -11.18
CA MET A 32 3.90 11.93 -12.38
C MET A 32 4.25 13.42 -12.60
N SER A 33 3.52 14.31 -11.96
CA SER A 33 3.70 15.76 -12.03
C SER A 33 4.13 16.30 -10.67
N VAL A 34 4.72 17.49 -10.67
CA VAL A 34 4.99 18.24 -9.44
C VAL A 34 3.68 18.39 -8.65
N SER A 35 3.75 18.14 -7.34
CA SER A 35 2.59 18.19 -6.43
C SER A 35 1.83 19.52 -6.56
N GLY A 36 0.50 19.43 -6.70
CA GLY A 36 -0.38 20.60 -6.88
C GLY A 36 -0.36 21.23 -8.27
N ARG A 37 0.29 20.62 -9.28
CA ARG A 37 0.37 21.14 -10.64
C ARG A 37 -0.33 20.27 -11.69
N CYS A 38 -0.76 19.07 -11.33
CA CYS A 38 -1.39 18.15 -12.27
C CYS A 38 -2.85 18.53 -12.54
N LEU A 39 -3.17 18.71 -13.81
CA LEU A 39 -4.55 18.99 -14.29
C LEU A 39 -5.20 17.76 -14.94
N LEU A 40 -4.47 16.66 -15.09
CA LEU A 40 -4.93 15.50 -15.87
C LEU A 40 -6.21 14.88 -15.31
N SER A 41 -6.34 14.78 -13.99
CA SER A 41 -7.56 14.25 -13.35
C SER A 41 -8.76 15.16 -13.58
N GLN A 42 -8.58 16.47 -13.42
CA GLN A 42 -9.63 17.44 -13.69
C GLN A 42 -10.08 17.39 -15.15
N TYR A 43 -9.14 17.34 -16.07
CA TYR A 43 -9.41 17.30 -17.50
C TYR A 43 -10.18 16.05 -17.94
N LEU A 44 -9.74 14.87 -17.50
CA LEU A 44 -10.33 13.59 -17.94
C LEU A 44 -11.59 13.18 -17.15
N THR A 45 -11.75 13.62 -15.91
CA THR A 45 -12.79 13.09 -15.02
C THR A 45 -13.60 14.15 -14.29
N GLY A 46 -13.29 15.43 -14.47
CA GLY A 46 -13.89 16.52 -13.71
C GLY A 46 -13.45 16.58 -12.23
N ARG A 47 -12.55 15.67 -11.77
CA ARG A 47 -12.13 15.56 -10.38
C ARG A 47 -10.78 16.25 -10.18
N ASP A 48 -10.76 17.28 -9.34
CA ASP A 48 -9.56 18.08 -9.10
C ASP A 48 -8.60 17.37 -8.14
N GLY A 49 -7.46 16.95 -8.68
CA GLY A 49 -6.38 16.31 -7.92
C GLY A 49 -5.79 17.23 -6.84
N ASN A 50 -5.77 18.54 -7.07
CA ASN A 50 -5.22 19.52 -6.13
C ASN A 50 -6.17 19.75 -4.92
N ARG A 51 -7.44 19.40 -5.06
CA ARG A 51 -8.45 19.40 -3.99
C ARG A 51 -8.63 18.04 -3.34
N GLY A 52 -7.69 17.16 -3.53
CA GLY A 52 -7.77 15.84 -2.94
C GLY A 52 -8.70 14.85 -3.65
N GLN A 53 -9.18 15.11 -4.86
CA GLN A 53 -10.15 14.28 -5.59
C GLN A 53 -9.53 13.52 -6.79
N CYS A 54 -8.21 13.36 -6.81
CA CYS A 54 -7.50 12.73 -7.91
C CYS A 54 -8.03 11.31 -8.20
N ALA A 55 -8.47 11.08 -9.45
CA ALA A 55 -8.87 9.75 -9.94
C ALA A 55 -7.68 8.90 -10.39
N GLN A 56 -6.47 9.41 -10.26
CA GLN A 56 -5.22 8.77 -10.70
C GLN A 56 -5.21 8.35 -12.19
N PRO A 57 -5.65 9.20 -13.13
CA PRO A 57 -5.67 8.82 -14.54
C PRO A 57 -4.27 8.54 -15.09
N CYS A 58 -3.23 9.14 -14.51
CA CYS A 58 -1.84 8.82 -14.88
C CYS A 58 -1.46 7.34 -14.65
N ARG A 59 -2.33 6.54 -14.03
CA ARG A 59 -2.13 5.10 -13.78
C ARG A 59 -3.04 4.21 -14.61
N TRP A 60 -3.85 4.80 -15.48
CA TRP A 60 -4.66 4.04 -16.45
C TRP A 60 -3.78 3.54 -17.60
N LYS A 61 -4.24 2.54 -18.29
CA LYS A 61 -3.61 2.10 -19.53
C LYS A 61 -4.04 3.03 -20.65
N TYR A 62 -3.08 3.52 -21.40
CA TYR A 62 -3.30 4.38 -22.56
C TYR A 62 -2.69 3.76 -23.79
N HIS A 63 -3.32 4.05 -24.92
CA HIS A 63 -2.78 3.80 -26.25
C HIS A 63 -2.84 5.10 -27.03
N ILE A 64 -1.83 5.37 -27.83
CA ILE A 64 -1.87 6.46 -28.80
C ILE A 64 -2.47 5.91 -30.08
N ALA A 65 -3.40 6.66 -30.68
CA ALA A 65 -3.86 6.44 -32.05
C ALA A 65 -3.37 7.61 -32.92
N GLU A 66 -2.76 7.30 -34.05
CA GLU A 66 -2.41 8.29 -35.06
C GLU A 66 -3.64 8.53 -35.93
N GLU A 67 -3.95 9.82 -36.24
CA GLU A 67 -5.20 10.24 -36.88
C GLU A 67 -5.43 9.58 -38.24
N THR A 68 -4.34 9.37 -39.02
CA THR A 68 -4.42 8.75 -40.35
C THR A 68 -4.45 7.22 -40.32
N ARG A 69 -4.34 6.60 -39.12
CA ARG A 69 -4.34 5.13 -38.92
C ARG A 69 -5.37 4.72 -37.87
N PRO A 70 -6.65 5.00 -38.10
CA PRO A 70 -7.69 4.66 -37.14
C PRO A 70 -7.76 3.16 -36.90
N GLY A 71 -7.82 2.76 -35.61
CA GLY A 71 -7.86 1.37 -35.20
C GLY A 71 -6.51 0.70 -34.98
N GLN A 72 -5.39 1.39 -35.26
CA GLN A 72 -4.07 0.95 -34.84
C GLN A 72 -3.70 1.61 -33.51
N TRP A 73 -3.69 0.83 -32.45
CA TRP A 73 -3.36 1.30 -31.11
C TRP A 73 -1.89 1.07 -30.83
N MET A 74 -1.19 2.12 -30.41
CA MET A 74 0.22 2.04 -30.01
C MET A 74 0.31 2.22 -28.50
N GLU A 75 0.93 1.27 -27.82
CA GLU A 75 1.20 1.41 -26.37
C GLU A 75 2.17 2.57 -26.13
N ILE A 76 1.89 3.30 -25.06
CA ILE A 76 2.82 4.31 -24.58
C ILE A 76 3.67 3.66 -23.50
N GLY A 77 4.95 3.71 -23.71
CA GLY A 77 5.88 3.09 -22.81
C GLY A 77 7.23 3.84 -22.78
N GLU A 78 8.14 3.51 -21.88
CA GLU A 78 9.52 4.01 -21.81
C GLU A 78 10.52 2.86 -21.89
N THR A 79 11.49 3.02 -22.76
CA THR A 79 12.67 2.17 -22.83
C THR A 79 13.92 3.02 -22.53
N PRO A 80 15.12 2.46 -22.35
CA PRO A 80 16.34 3.25 -22.19
C PRO A 80 16.59 4.29 -23.29
N GLU A 81 15.89 4.16 -24.44
CA GLU A 81 16.03 5.03 -25.60
C GLU A 81 14.90 6.06 -25.77
N GLY A 82 13.82 6.03 -24.92
CA GLY A 82 12.70 6.97 -25.09
C GLY A 82 11.53 6.80 -24.12
N SER A 83 10.69 7.83 -24.05
CA SER A 83 9.78 8.09 -22.93
C SER A 83 8.48 7.30 -22.92
N TYR A 84 8.20 6.66 -21.83
CA TYR A 84 6.88 6.26 -21.35
C TYR A 84 6.26 7.36 -20.48
N ILE A 85 5.07 7.76 -20.78
CA ILE A 85 4.32 8.63 -19.89
C ILE A 85 3.56 7.72 -18.92
N LEU A 86 3.80 7.78 -17.59
CA LEU A 86 2.79 7.36 -16.61
C LEU A 86 3.06 6.14 -15.71
N ASN A 87 4.28 5.72 -15.46
CA ASN A 87 4.55 4.58 -14.57
C ASN A 87 5.52 4.88 -13.42
N ALA A 88 5.25 5.96 -12.66
CA ALA A 88 6.07 6.27 -11.48
C ALA A 88 5.99 5.13 -10.45
N ASP A 89 7.12 4.75 -9.89
CA ASP A 89 7.21 3.81 -8.77
C ASP A 89 6.44 4.35 -7.55
N ASP A 90 6.02 3.47 -6.67
CA ASP A 90 5.46 3.88 -5.39
C ASP A 90 6.60 4.23 -4.42
N MET A 91 6.41 5.28 -3.61
CA MET A 91 7.37 5.65 -2.58
C MET A 91 7.32 4.65 -1.43
N CYS A 92 8.49 4.21 -0.97
CA CYS A 92 8.67 3.48 0.27
C CYS A 92 9.99 3.89 0.93
N THR A 93 9.90 4.53 2.08
CA THR A 93 11.07 5.02 2.82
C THR A 93 11.30 4.28 4.13
N ALA A 94 10.55 3.21 4.40
CA ALA A 94 10.71 2.43 5.62
C ALA A 94 12.17 1.96 5.87
N PRO A 95 12.94 1.54 4.85
CA PRO A 95 14.35 1.18 5.06
C PRO A 95 15.25 2.34 5.48
N PHE A 96 14.81 3.59 5.33
CA PHE A 96 15.58 4.82 5.57
C PHE A 96 14.86 5.73 6.59
N LEU A 97 14.05 5.15 7.46
CA LEU A 97 13.22 5.90 8.40
C LEU A 97 14.05 6.71 9.39
N ASP A 98 15.17 6.16 9.81
CA ASP A 98 16.16 6.83 10.64
C ASP A 98 16.63 8.17 10.05
N LEU A 99 16.98 8.18 8.75
CA LEU A 99 17.42 9.38 8.05
C LEU A 99 16.32 10.44 7.95
N ILE A 100 15.06 10.01 7.79
CA ILE A 100 13.91 10.91 7.77
C ILE A 100 13.67 11.54 9.13
N CYS A 101 13.72 10.74 10.20
CA CYS A 101 13.60 11.24 11.56
C CYS A 101 14.76 12.19 11.93
N GLN A 102 15.99 11.83 11.55
CA GLN A 102 17.18 12.68 11.77
C GLN A 102 17.12 14.00 10.98
N ALA A 103 16.42 14.05 9.84
CA ALA A 103 16.18 15.29 9.10
C ALA A 103 15.18 16.24 9.81
N GLY A 104 14.64 15.85 10.97
CA GLY A 104 13.76 16.67 11.79
C GLY A 104 12.29 16.65 11.35
N VAL A 105 11.84 15.52 10.81
CA VAL A 105 10.43 15.27 10.49
C VAL A 105 9.69 14.82 11.74
N ASP A 106 8.59 15.49 12.07
CA ASP A 106 7.75 15.23 13.25
C ASP A 106 6.58 14.28 12.93
N SER A 107 6.11 14.28 11.68
CA SER A 107 4.95 13.49 11.23
C SER A 107 5.21 12.76 9.94
N LEU A 108 4.94 11.45 9.95
CA LEU A 108 5.12 10.54 8.81
C LEU A 108 3.80 10.37 8.05
N LYS A 109 3.75 10.84 6.80
CA LYS A 109 2.52 10.81 6.01
C LYS A 109 2.49 9.65 5.03
N ILE A 110 1.46 8.80 5.16
CA ILE A 110 1.17 7.69 4.26
C ILE A 110 0.06 8.11 3.28
N GLU A 111 0.30 7.95 1.98
CA GLU A 111 -0.72 8.18 0.95
C GLU A 111 -1.48 6.88 0.68
N GLY A 112 -2.74 6.86 1.07
CA GLY A 112 -3.60 5.68 0.90
C GLY A 112 -5.04 6.02 0.51
N ARG A 113 -5.35 7.28 0.16
CA ARG A 113 -6.73 7.72 -0.10
C ARG A 113 -7.47 6.93 -1.20
N ALA A 114 -6.76 6.56 -2.25
CA ALA A 114 -7.32 5.76 -3.35
C ALA A 114 -7.04 4.25 -3.18
N LYS A 115 -6.62 3.84 -2.01
CA LYS A 115 -6.31 2.46 -1.65
C LYS A 115 -7.39 1.87 -0.75
N THR A 116 -7.34 0.55 -0.54
CA THR A 116 -8.26 -0.17 0.36
C THR A 116 -7.92 0.06 1.83
N ALA A 117 -8.88 -0.20 2.72
CA ALA A 117 -8.63 -0.21 4.17
C ALA A 117 -7.51 -1.21 4.54
N TYR A 118 -7.46 -2.37 3.88
CA TYR A 118 -6.38 -3.35 4.03
C TYR A 118 -5.00 -2.74 3.76
N TYR A 119 -4.84 -2.01 2.64
CA TYR A 119 -3.58 -1.33 2.33
C TYR A 119 -3.19 -0.36 3.43
N VAL A 120 -4.12 0.50 3.85
CA VAL A 120 -3.83 1.51 4.88
C VAL A 120 -3.44 0.86 6.20
N ALA A 121 -4.16 -0.18 6.62
CA ALA A 121 -3.87 -0.89 7.86
C ALA A 121 -2.50 -1.59 7.82
N SER A 122 -2.21 -2.35 6.76
CA SER A 122 -0.92 -3.07 6.60
C SER A 122 0.26 -2.11 6.55
N VAL A 123 0.17 -1.04 5.75
CA VAL A 123 1.25 -0.04 5.65
C VAL A 123 1.44 0.70 6.96
N THR A 124 0.36 1.11 7.64
CA THR A 124 0.46 1.80 8.92
C THR A 124 1.08 0.89 10.00
N SER A 125 0.68 -0.39 10.05
CA SER A 125 1.28 -1.38 10.94
C SER A 125 2.77 -1.55 10.68
N ALA A 126 3.19 -1.66 9.42
CA ALA A 126 4.60 -1.78 9.05
C ALA A 126 5.41 -0.54 9.46
N TYR A 127 4.90 0.66 9.21
CA TYR A 127 5.58 1.90 9.63
C TYR A 127 5.58 2.09 11.14
N ARG A 128 4.56 1.60 11.86
CA ARG A 128 4.57 1.59 13.32
C ARG A 128 5.69 0.68 13.86
N GLN A 129 5.83 -0.52 13.32
CA GLN A 129 6.92 -1.44 13.68
C GLN A 129 8.29 -0.84 13.34
N ALA A 130 8.43 -0.21 12.17
CA ALA A 130 9.65 0.46 11.76
C ALA A 130 10.04 1.61 12.71
N LEU A 131 9.05 2.44 13.09
CA LEU A 131 9.27 3.56 14.00
C LEU A 131 9.60 3.08 15.42
N ASP A 132 8.95 2.01 15.90
CA ASP A 132 9.24 1.45 17.22
C ASP A 132 10.66 0.85 17.26
N ALA A 133 11.10 0.17 16.19
CA ALA A 133 12.47 -0.32 16.07
C ALA A 133 13.49 0.84 16.06
N PHE A 134 13.21 1.92 15.36
CA PHE A 134 14.04 3.12 15.36
C PHE A 134 14.12 3.75 16.75
N LEU A 135 13.00 3.92 17.43
CA LEU A 135 12.96 4.52 18.79
C LEU A 135 13.66 3.65 19.82
N GLN A 136 13.71 2.33 19.62
CA GLN A 136 14.40 1.41 20.51
C GLN A 136 15.93 1.49 20.35
N ASP A 137 16.43 1.59 19.12
CA ASP A 137 17.87 1.73 18.82
C ASP A 137 18.09 2.69 17.63
N PRO A 138 18.12 4.00 17.87
CA PRO A 138 18.25 4.98 16.80
C PRO A 138 19.61 4.98 16.07
N GLU A 139 20.66 4.45 16.72
CA GLU A 139 22.02 4.41 16.15
C GLU A 139 22.25 3.25 15.23
N HIS A 140 21.50 2.12 15.42
CA HIS A 140 21.66 0.91 14.64
C HIS A 140 20.33 0.47 14.01
N TYR A 141 19.56 1.44 13.51
CA TYR A 141 18.28 1.16 12.90
C TYR A 141 18.38 0.10 11.79
N GLN A 142 17.54 -0.90 11.88
CA GLN A 142 17.29 -1.88 10.82
C GLN A 142 15.77 -2.08 10.70
N LEU A 143 15.27 -2.02 9.47
CA LEU A 143 13.86 -2.31 9.23
C LEU A 143 13.57 -3.77 9.62
N PRO A 144 12.63 -4.03 10.53
CA PRO A 144 12.21 -5.39 10.85
C PRO A 144 11.73 -6.14 9.60
N GLN A 145 12.18 -7.39 9.42
CA GLN A 145 11.80 -8.19 8.25
C GLN A 145 10.28 -8.32 8.12
N GLN A 146 9.57 -8.48 9.23
CA GLN A 146 8.12 -8.54 9.25
C GLN A 146 7.49 -7.26 8.68
N ALA A 147 8.02 -6.08 9.01
CA ALA A 147 7.54 -4.82 8.46
C ALA A 147 7.76 -4.73 6.94
N LEU A 148 8.92 -5.20 6.46
CA LEU A 148 9.20 -5.28 5.02
C LEU A 148 8.23 -6.23 4.31
N ASP A 149 8.00 -7.41 4.88
CA ASP A 149 7.05 -8.39 4.35
C ASP A 149 5.63 -7.80 4.25
N GLU A 150 5.18 -7.07 5.28
CA GLU A 150 3.86 -6.42 5.25
C GLU A 150 3.72 -5.40 4.12
N LEU A 151 4.77 -4.62 3.85
CA LEU A 151 4.76 -3.66 2.74
C LEU A 151 4.64 -4.35 1.38
N THR A 152 5.28 -5.50 1.20
CA THR A 152 5.22 -6.26 -0.07
C THR A 152 3.91 -7.04 -0.24
N ARG A 153 3.18 -7.31 0.84
CA ARG A 153 1.87 -8.01 0.81
C ARG A 153 0.70 -7.12 0.41
N THR A 154 0.92 -5.83 0.28
CA THR A 154 -0.09 -4.90 -0.25
C THR A 154 0.01 -4.78 -1.76
N SER A 155 -1.05 -4.29 -2.40
CA SER A 155 -1.00 -3.97 -3.84
C SER A 155 -0.17 -2.71 -4.06
N HIS A 156 1.00 -2.86 -4.67
CA HIS A 156 1.97 -1.79 -4.88
C HIS A 156 2.60 -1.87 -6.27
N ARG A 157 3.28 -0.80 -6.68
CA ARG A 157 4.25 -0.81 -7.78
C ARG A 157 5.64 -1.08 -7.24
N HIS A 158 6.65 -1.10 -8.08
CA HIS A 158 8.02 -1.12 -7.57
C HIS A 158 8.21 0.01 -6.56
N TYR A 159 8.99 -0.26 -5.53
CA TYR A 159 9.27 0.73 -4.51
C TYR A 159 10.55 1.49 -4.81
N SER A 160 10.51 2.79 -4.57
CA SER A 160 11.67 3.68 -4.63
C SER A 160 11.66 4.61 -3.41
N PRO A 161 12.80 5.20 -3.05
CA PRO A 161 12.84 6.21 -1.99
C PRO A 161 12.26 7.57 -2.43
N GLY A 162 11.70 7.67 -3.63
CA GLY A 162 11.28 8.92 -4.21
C GLY A 162 12.48 9.86 -4.46
N PHE A 163 12.31 11.14 -4.19
CA PHE A 163 13.34 12.17 -4.42
C PHE A 163 14.30 12.37 -3.24
N TYR A 164 14.13 11.67 -2.13
CA TYR A 164 14.91 11.92 -0.92
C TYR A 164 16.42 11.79 -1.10
N PHE A 165 16.88 10.91 -1.98
CA PHE A 165 18.31 10.71 -2.29
C PHE A 165 18.74 11.29 -3.65
N GLY A 166 17.88 12.04 -4.32
CA GLY A 166 18.14 12.64 -5.62
C GLY A 166 17.11 12.23 -6.68
N ARG A 167 17.12 12.94 -7.80
CA ARG A 167 16.17 12.70 -8.90
C ARG A 167 16.38 11.36 -9.59
N GLU A 168 17.60 10.87 -9.62
CA GLU A 168 18.02 9.60 -10.20
C GLU A 168 17.42 8.39 -9.46
N HIS A 169 17.01 8.56 -8.23
CA HIS A 169 16.36 7.52 -7.41
C HIS A 169 14.82 7.55 -7.49
N ALA A 170 14.26 8.62 -8.03
CA ALA A 170 12.83 8.72 -8.29
C ALA A 170 12.50 8.02 -9.62
N ALA A 171 12.57 6.68 -9.60
CA ALA A 171 12.47 5.87 -10.79
C ALA A 171 11.05 5.81 -11.35
N GLN A 172 11.00 5.55 -12.65
CA GLN A 172 9.82 5.05 -13.36
C GLN A 172 10.11 3.61 -13.77
N SER A 173 9.20 2.69 -13.50
CA SER A 173 9.38 1.30 -13.91
C SER A 173 9.12 1.17 -15.42
N THR A 174 10.16 0.77 -16.15
CA THR A 174 10.10 0.54 -17.60
C THR A 174 9.85 -0.92 -17.96
N GLN A 175 10.03 -1.84 -17.01
CA GLN A 175 10.01 -3.28 -17.27
C GLN A 175 8.67 -3.95 -17.06
N ARG A 176 7.80 -3.39 -16.19
CA ARG A 176 6.46 -3.93 -15.91
C ARG A 176 5.47 -2.81 -15.68
N GLY A 177 4.46 -2.73 -16.54
CA GLY A 177 3.26 -1.93 -16.27
C GLY A 177 2.37 -2.64 -15.25
N GLY A 178 1.77 -1.86 -14.32
CA GLY A 178 0.74 -2.36 -13.41
C GLY A 178 1.19 -2.53 -11.97
N TYR A 179 0.28 -3.09 -11.18
CA TYR A 179 0.49 -3.36 -9.76
C TYR A 179 0.95 -4.80 -9.53
N ILE A 180 1.89 -4.95 -8.61
CA ILE A 180 2.25 -6.23 -8.00
C ILE A 180 1.15 -6.57 -7.00
N ARG A 181 0.53 -7.76 -7.12
CA ARG A 181 -0.57 -8.23 -6.29
C ARG A 181 -0.38 -9.70 -6.00
N GLU A 182 0.43 -9.99 -5.02
CA GLU A 182 0.71 -11.37 -4.59
C GLU A 182 -0.20 -11.83 -3.47
N TRP A 183 -0.94 -10.90 -2.86
CA TRP A 183 -1.85 -11.16 -1.75
C TRP A 183 -3.22 -10.56 -1.99
N GLU A 184 -4.24 -11.22 -1.48
CA GLU A 184 -5.64 -10.83 -1.58
C GLU A 184 -6.26 -10.67 -0.19
N PHE A 185 -6.96 -9.56 0.00
CA PHE A 185 -7.76 -9.29 1.19
C PHE A 185 -9.08 -10.05 1.11
N ILE A 186 -9.34 -10.92 2.09
CA ILE A 186 -10.49 -11.85 2.04
C ILE A 186 -11.50 -11.66 3.16
N GLY A 187 -11.17 -10.97 4.26
CA GLY A 187 -12.14 -10.78 5.34
C GLY A 187 -11.65 -9.93 6.48
N VAL A 188 -12.57 -9.57 7.35
CA VAL A 188 -12.32 -8.89 8.62
C VAL A 188 -12.88 -9.74 9.75
N VAL A 189 -12.12 -9.87 10.83
CA VAL A 189 -12.59 -10.47 12.08
C VAL A 189 -13.34 -9.40 12.86
N GLU A 190 -14.61 -9.66 13.13
CA GLU A 190 -15.48 -8.81 13.95
C GLU A 190 -15.36 -9.16 15.44
N GLY A 191 -15.02 -10.42 15.73
CA GLY A 191 -14.82 -10.90 17.08
C GLY A 191 -14.30 -12.33 17.14
N TRP A 192 -13.84 -12.73 18.33
CA TRP A 192 -13.38 -14.07 18.61
C TRP A 192 -13.95 -14.55 19.94
N LYS A 193 -14.42 -15.79 19.97
CA LYS A 193 -14.97 -16.40 21.20
C LYS A 193 -14.79 -17.91 21.19
N ASN A 194 -14.23 -18.46 22.27
CA ASN A 194 -14.13 -19.91 22.49
C ASN A 194 -13.50 -20.70 21.33
N GLY A 195 -12.44 -20.18 20.71
CA GLY A 195 -11.77 -20.86 19.60
C GLY A 195 -12.41 -20.64 18.23
N VAL A 196 -13.35 -19.70 18.11
CA VAL A 196 -14.07 -19.39 16.88
C VAL A 196 -13.93 -17.91 16.56
N ALA A 197 -13.48 -17.58 15.34
CA ALA A 197 -13.47 -16.24 14.79
C ALA A 197 -14.76 -15.97 14.03
N HIS A 198 -15.41 -14.85 14.32
CA HIS A 198 -16.57 -14.32 13.61
C HIS A 198 -16.08 -13.29 12.59
N CYS A 199 -16.41 -13.49 11.34
CA CYS A 199 -15.78 -12.76 10.23
C CYS A 199 -16.82 -12.22 9.25
N THR A 200 -16.46 -11.12 8.57
CA THR A 200 -17.17 -10.59 7.42
C THR A 200 -16.31 -10.72 6.17
N GLN A 201 -16.87 -11.27 5.11
CA GLN A 201 -16.21 -11.53 3.85
C GLN A 201 -15.87 -10.23 3.09
N ARG A 202 -14.67 -10.19 2.49
CA ARG A 202 -14.19 -9.16 1.56
C ARG A 202 -13.64 -9.73 0.26
N GLY A 203 -13.32 -11.02 0.25
CA GLY A 203 -12.86 -11.79 -0.89
C GLY A 203 -13.20 -13.28 -0.69
N LYS A 204 -13.38 -14.01 -1.78
CA LYS A 204 -13.72 -15.44 -1.72
C LYS A 204 -12.50 -16.25 -1.32
N PHE A 205 -12.69 -17.19 -0.40
CA PHE A 205 -11.75 -18.29 -0.17
C PHE A 205 -12.51 -19.59 0.06
N ALA A 206 -11.81 -20.72 -0.04
CA ALA A 206 -12.39 -22.05 0.11
C ALA A 206 -11.82 -22.79 1.32
N LEU A 207 -12.56 -23.78 1.76
CA LEU A 207 -12.16 -24.71 2.80
C LEU A 207 -10.82 -25.38 2.44
N GLY A 208 -9.94 -25.51 3.42
CA GLY A 208 -8.60 -26.10 3.24
C GLY A 208 -7.53 -25.16 2.68
N GLU A 209 -7.89 -23.95 2.26
CA GLU A 209 -6.88 -22.93 1.95
C GLU A 209 -6.23 -22.39 3.23
N THR A 210 -4.91 -22.22 3.20
CA THR A 210 -4.20 -21.52 4.28
C THR A 210 -4.30 -20.01 4.08
N ILE A 211 -4.85 -19.34 5.07
CA ILE A 211 -5.01 -17.89 5.13
C ILE A 211 -4.15 -17.32 6.26
N GLU A 212 -3.94 -16.02 6.25
CA GLU A 212 -3.26 -15.31 7.34
C GLU A 212 -4.20 -14.28 7.98
N ALA A 213 -4.14 -14.20 9.29
CA ALA A 213 -4.76 -13.15 10.08
C ALA A 213 -3.70 -12.13 10.52
N LEU A 214 -3.78 -10.90 9.98
CA LEU A 214 -2.98 -9.76 10.44
C LEU A 214 -3.72 -9.06 11.58
N CYS A 215 -3.21 -9.21 12.79
CA CYS A 215 -3.79 -8.61 13.99
C CYS A 215 -3.43 -7.12 14.12
N PRO A 216 -4.24 -6.31 14.83
CA PRO A 216 -3.95 -4.90 15.06
C PRO A 216 -2.62 -4.62 15.80
N ASP A 217 -2.13 -5.58 16.57
CA ASP A 217 -0.83 -5.54 17.25
C ASP A 217 0.37 -5.92 16.35
N GLY A 218 0.11 -6.20 15.07
CA GLY A 218 1.12 -6.58 14.08
C GLY A 218 1.42 -8.08 14.03
N ARG A 219 0.88 -8.91 14.94
CA ARG A 219 1.04 -10.37 14.85
C ARG A 219 0.38 -10.91 13.60
N VAL A 220 1.01 -11.91 13.00
CA VAL A 220 0.47 -12.67 11.87
C VAL A 220 0.21 -14.11 12.31
N VAL A 221 -1.05 -14.55 12.21
CA VAL A 221 -1.48 -15.88 12.61
C VAL A 221 -1.90 -16.66 11.36
N PRO A 222 -1.21 -17.76 11.00
CA PRO A 222 -1.65 -18.63 9.91
C PRO A 222 -2.85 -19.47 10.36
N ILE A 223 -3.85 -19.60 9.49
CA ILE A 223 -5.08 -20.34 9.76
C ILE A 223 -5.39 -21.21 8.55
N THR A 224 -5.60 -22.50 8.77
CA THR A 224 -6.17 -23.41 7.78
C THR A 224 -7.49 -23.91 8.34
N PRO A 225 -8.64 -23.30 7.98
CA PRO A 225 -9.91 -23.66 8.58
C PRO A 225 -10.29 -25.11 8.26
N GLU A 226 -10.63 -25.87 9.30
CA GLU A 226 -11.18 -27.22 9.14
C GLU A 226 -12.65 -27.19 8.77
N TRP A 227 -13.30 -26.07 8.96
CA TRP A 227 -14.68 -25.83 8.59
C TRP A 227 -14.96 -24.32 8.45
N ILE A 228 -15.95 -24.02 7.62
CA ILE A 228 -16.55 -22.69 7.49
C ILE A 228 -18.04 -22.83 7.75
N GLU A 229 -18.62 -21.94 8.57
CA GLU A 229 -20.05 -21.90 8.84
C GLU A 229 -20.61 -20.53 8.45
N ASN A 230 -21.69 -20.49 7.68
CA ASN A 230 -22.33 -19.25 7.25
C ASN A 230 -23.15 -18.61 8.39
N GLY A 231 -23.71 -17.42 8.17
CA GLY A 231 -24.55 -16.71 9.16
C GLY A 231 -25.86 -17.43 9.53
N GLU A 232 -26.24 -18.47 8.80
CA GLU A 232 -27.43 -19.30 9.05
C GLU A 232 -27.08 -20.57 9.85
N GLY A 233 -25.80 -20.78 10.19
CA GLY A 233 -25.32 -21.93 10.94
C GLY A 233 -25.06 -23.18 10.08
N GLU A 234 -24.95 -23.04 8.76
CA GLU A 234 -24.70 -24.13 7.84
C GLU A 234 -23.22 -24.24 7.46
N ARG A 235 -22.71 -25.47 7.34
CA ARG A 235 -21.36 -25.74 6.86
C ARG A 235 -21.29 -25.51 5.35
N VAL A 236 -20.28 -24.73 4.93
CA VAL A 236 -20.08 -24.36 3.54
C VAL A 236 -18.65 -24.61 3.10
N GLU A 237 -18.46 -24.87 1.80
CA GLU A 237 -17.15 -25.15 1.20
C GLU A 237 -16.36 -23.88 0.84
N ALA A 238 -17.02 -22.72 0.84
CA ALA A 238 -16.39 -21.45 0.47
C ALA A 238 -17.21 -20.24 0.96
N THR A 239 -16.62 -19.04 0.86
CA THR A 239 -17.27 -17.74 1.16
C THR A 239 -17.57 -16.96 -0.13
N PRO A 240 -18.57 -17.34 -0.95
CA PRO A 240 -18.75 -16.81 -2.29
C PRO A 240 -19.39 -15.41 -2.36
N HIS A 241 -20.11 -14.99 -1.31
CA HIS A 241 -20.95 -13.79 -1.36
C HIS A 241 -20.26 -12.61 -0.68
N ALA A 242 -20.28 -11.45 -1.35
CA ALA A 242 -19.77 -10.22 -0.77
C ALA A 242 -20.46 -9.90 0.56
N MET A 243 -19.70 -9.49 1.56
CA MET A 243 -20.19 -9.16 2.90
C MET A 243 -20.85 -10.33 3.66
N MET A 244 -20.68 -11.57 3.20
CA MET A 244 -21.16 -12.75 3.89
C MET A 244 -20.58 -12.81 5.30
N GLU A 245 -21.44 -12.98 6.31
CA GLU A 245 -21.02 -13.32 7.65
C GLU A 245 -20.68 -14.82 7.73
N TYR A 246 -19.57 -15.13 8.38
CA TYR A 246 -19.13 -16.51 8.54
C TYR A 246 -18.28 -16.68 9.78
N THR A 247 -18.15 -17.92 10.22
CA THR A 247 -17.26 -18.30 11.32
C THR A 247 -16.28 -19.37 10.88
N ILE A 248 -15.08 -19.32 11.47
CA ILE A 248 -14.01 -20.32 11.26
C ILE A 248 -13.36 -20.68 12.59
N PRO A 249 -12.82 -21.90 12.75
CA PRO A 249 -12.05 -22.26 13.91
C PRO A 249 -10.70 -21.53 13.90
N CYS A 250 -10.34 -20.99 15.05
CA CYS A 250 -9.03 -20.37 15.27
C CYS A 250 -8.68 -20.51 16.76
N ALA A 251 -7.64 -21.31 17.04
CA ALA A 251 -7.22 -21.55 18.41
C ALA A 251 -6.66 -20.30 19.09
N GLU A 252 -5.97 -19.44 18.31
CA GLU A 252 -5.42 -18.20 18.82
C GLU A 252 -6.48 -17.10 18.91
N PRO A 253 -6.53 -16.34 20.00
CA PRO A 253 -7.43 -15.20 20.13
C PRO A 253 -7.13 -14.14 19.07
N LEU A 254 -8.15 -13.77 18.30
CA LEU A 254 -8.12 -12.70 17.33
C LEU A 254 -8.94 -11.51 17.82
N GLY A 255 -8.33 -10.33 17.86
CA GLY A 255 -9.07 -9.10 18.19
C GLY A 255 -9.97 -8.64 17.03
N PRO A 256 -10.96 -7.79 17.30
CA PRO A 256 -11.71 -7.12 16.26
C PRO A 256 -10.77 -6.30 15.36
N TYR A 257 -11.17 -6.12 14.09
CA TYR A 257 -10.38 -5.49 13.05
C TYR A 257 -9.14 -6.26 12.61
N THR A 258 -8.93 -7.49 13.05
CA THR A 258 -7.95 -8.39 12.45
C THR A 258 -8.32 -8.63 10.98
N LEU A 259 -7.36 -8.48 10.08
CA LEU A 259 -7.57 -8.59 8.64
C LEU A 259 -7.17 -9.98 8.16
N LEU A 260 -8.06 -10.63 7.42
CA LEU A 260 -7.80 -11.92 6.81
C LEU A 260 -7.33 -11.74 5.37
N ARG A 261 -6.29 -12.47 5.00
CA ARG A 261 -5.68 -12.42 3.67
C ARG A 261 -5.15 -13.78 3.25
N ARG A 262 -4.89 -13.92 1.96
CA ARG A 262 -4.25 -15.11 1.40
C ARG A 262 -3.31 -14.74 0.24
N PRO A 263 -2.33 -15.59 -0.10
CA PRO A 263 -1.59 -15.46 -1.34
C PRO A 263 -2.51 -15.69 -2.54
N THR A 264 -2.30 -14.95 -3.64
CA THR A 264 -3.11 -15.10 -4.88
C THR A 264 -2.80 -16.37 -5.65
N GLY A 265 -1.72 -17.08 -5.32
CA GLY A 265 -1.26 -18.27 -6.07
C GLY A 265 -0.63 -17.93 -7.44
N GLU A 266 -0.65 -16.69 -7.85
CA GLU A 266 0.01 -16.20 -9.06
C GLU A 266 1.35 -15.57 -8.70
N ALA A 267 2.41 -16.38 -8.60
CA ALA A 267 3.77 -15.85 -8.76
C ALA A 267 3.92 -15.46 -10.23
N LYS A 268 3.83 -14.19 -10.51
CA LYS A 268 4.10 -13.63 -11.86
C LYS A 268 5.49 -13.06 -11.95
#